data_ca26a8fdf826a72b0dae7125e0d754de
#
_entry.id   ca26a8fdf826a72b0dae7125e0d754de
#
_cell.length_a   1.000
_cell.length_b   1.000
_cell.length_c   1.000
_cell.angle_alpha   90.00
_cell.angle_beta   90.00
_cell.angle_gamma   90.00
#
_symmetry.space_group_name_H-M   'P 1'
#
loop_
_entity.id
_entity.type
_entity.pdbx_description
1 polymer ?
#
loop_
_entity_poly.entity_id
_entity_poly.type
_entity_poly.pdbx_seq_one_letter_code
_entity_poly.pdbx_strand_id
1 'polypeptide(L)'
;IAEFSDPPFRGDVAPNVFPAYYLILKCWGRRFDYFTIPGEKALGCYTPYKSRERIKIIPQGFDLNAVKRRPYEPNPQPTFAYAGRFYERIRDPRFFFDFLETLDADFRFDLYINCLDPCFAEMIRQAQQRVRGRIVLREALPRERLIERLGAADFLINFDNTTSNATPSKLIDYAMTGRPILSFNDRTFDPDGFRAA
;
A
#
# COMPACT_ATOMS: atom_id res chain seq x y z
N ILE A 1 -22.21 13.67 -13.05
CA ILE A 1 -20.98 12.86 -12.94
C ILE A 1 -21.01 12.15 -11.60
N ALA A 2 -20.61 10.89 -11.56
CA ALA A 2 -20.34 10.16 -10.31
C ALA A 2 -18.84 9.83 -10.25
N GLU A 3 -18.20 10.17 -9.12
CA GLU A 3 -16.80 9.92 -8.87
C GLU A 3 -16.63 8.74 -7.92
N PHE A 4 -15.72 7.84 -8.26
CA PHE A 4 -15.39 6.66 -7.49
C PHE A 4 -13.89 6.61 -7.24
N SER A 5 -13.49 6.79 -5.99
CA SER A 5 -12.08 6.75 -5.58
C SER A 5 -11.58 5.32 -5.36
N ASP A 6 -12.48 4.43 -4.90
CA ASP A 6 -12.18 3.02 -4.68
C ASP A 6 -13.15 2.12 -5.46
N PRO A 7 -12.70 0.97 -6.00
CA PRO A 7 -13.61 0.03 -6.60
C PRO A 7 -14.57 -0.54 -5.55
N PRO A 8 -15.88 -0.68 -5.89
CA PRO A 8 -16.90 -1.18 -4.98
C PRO A 8 -16.70 -2.64 -4.58
N PHE A 9 -15.95 -3.37 -5.39
CA PHE A 9 -15.62 -4.78 -5.20
C PHE A 9 -14.12 -4.94 -5.21
N ARG A 10 -13.58 -5.49 -4.13
CA ARG A 10 -12.16 -5.85 -4.03
C ARG A 10 -11.98 -7.27 -4.54
N GLY A 11 -11.88 -7.44 -5.87
CA GLY A 11 -11.52 -8.72 -6.48
C GLY A 11 -12.28 -9.93 -5.92
N ASP A 12 -11.54 -10.93 -5.45
CA ASP A 12 -12.06 -12.18 -4.89
C ASP A 12 -12.64 -12.06 -3.47
N VAL A 13 -12.54 -10.89 -2.86
CA VAL A 13 -13.21 -10.63 -1.58
C VAL A 13 -14.68 -10.40 -1.88
N ALA A 14 -15.46 -11.43 -1.57
CA ALA A 14 -16.87 -11.55 -1.85
C ALA A 14 -17.69 -10.27 -1.62
N PRO A 15 -18.77 -10.09 -2.39
CA PRO A 15 -19.67 -8.94 -2.36
C PRO A 15 -20.43 -8.78 -1.03
N ASN A 16 -20.00 -9.44 0.02
CA ASN A 16 -20.68 -9.50 1.32
C ASN A 16 -20.73 -8.15 2.06
N VAL A 17 -19.99 -7.15 1.60
CA VAL A 17 -19.98 -5.87 2.31
C VAL A 17 -21.20 -5.02 1.94
N PHE A 18 -21.76 -5.11 0.70
CA PHE A 18 -22.94 -4.34 0.34
C PHE A 18 -23.68 -4.89 -0.89
N PRO A 19 -24.64 -5.81 -0.73
CA PRO A 19 -25.60 -6.10 -1.82
C PRO A 19 -26.33 -4.82 -2.27
N ALA A 20 -26.55 -3.85 -1.34
CA ALA A 20 -27.10 -2.54 -1.64
C ALA A 20 -26.25 -1.73 -2.63
N TYR A 21 -24.93 -1.85 -2.62
CA TYR A 21 -24.05 -1.09 -3.52
C TYR A 21 -24.24 -1.50 -4.99
N TYR A 22 -24.44 -2.78 -5.24
CA TYR A 22 -24.81 -3.30 -6.55
C TYR A 22 -26.11 -2.69 -7.07
N LEU A 23 -27.14 -2.66 -6.22
CA LEU A 23 -28.42 -2.04 -6.54
C LEU A 23 -28.30 -0.53 -6.75
N ILE A 24 -27.52 0.14 -5.92
CA ILE A 24 -27.23 1.57 -6.07
C ILE A 24 -26.58 1.82 -7.43
N LEU A 25 -25.52 1.11 -7.80
CA LEU A 25 -24.87 1.28 -9.10
C LEU A 25 -25.81 0.96 -10.27
N LYS A 26 -26.62 -0.09 -10.14
CA LYS A 26 -27.57 -0.49 -11.18
C LYS A 26 -28.72 0.50 -11.36
N CYS A 27 -29.28 1.01 -10.27
CA CYS A 27 -30.44 1.91 -10.32
C CYS A 27 -30.03 3.39 -10.46
N TRP A 28 -29.05 3.85 -9.68
CA TRP A 28 -28.62 5.24 -9.66
C TRP A 28 -27.56 5.54 -10.71
N GLY A 29 -26.72 4.56 -11.06
CA GLY A 29 -25.70 4.73 -12.08
C GLY A 29 -26.23 5.19 -13.43
N ARG A 30 -27.49 4.83 -13.76
CA ARG A 30 -28.18 5.30 -14.98
C ARG A 30 -28.46 6.79 -15.00
N ARG A 31 -28.59 7.44 -13.83
CA ARG A 31 -28.89 8.87 -13.70
C ARG A 31 -27.67 9.76 -13.90
N PHE A 32 -26.46 9.21 -13.87
CA PHE A 32 -25.25 9.94 -14.14
C PHE A 32 -24.82 9.79 -15.60
N ASP A 33 -24.41 10.87 -16.22
CA ASP A 33 -23.92 10.82 -17.62
C ASP A 33 -22.57 10.14 -17.69
N TYR A 34 -21.70 10.42 -16.72
CA TYR A 34 -20.33 9.91 -16.69
C TYR A 34 -19.99 9.34 -15.32
N PHE A 35 -19.16 8.30 -15.33
CA PHE A 35 -18.41 7.82 -14.18
C PHE A 35 -16.96 8.28 -14.29
N THR A 36 -16.34 8.67 -13.18
CA THR A 36 -14.90 8.91 -13.09
C THR A 36 -14.26 7.90 -12.16
N ILE A 37 -13.16 7.31 -12.58
CA ILE A 37 -12.41 6.29 -11.84
C ILE A 37 -10.92 6.64 -11.83
N PRO A 38 -10.13 6.24 -10.80
CA PRO A 38 -8.73 6.68 -10.66
C PRO A 38 -7.77 5.95 -11.60
N GLY A 39 -8.14 4.81 -12.16
CA GLY A 39 -7.24 4.04 -13.01
C GLY A 39 -7.90 2.90 -13.77
N GLU A 40 -7.23 2.41 -14.80
CA GLU A 40 -7.74 1.34 -15.68
C GLU A 40 -8.01 0.03 -14.94
N LYS A 41 -7.24 -0.27 -13.89
CA LYS A 41 -7.43 -1.48 -13.08
C LYS A 41 -8.84 -1.59 -12.48
N ALA A 42 -9.49 -0.45 -12.22
CA ALA A 42 -10.84 -0.41 -11.70
C ALA A 42 -11.93 -0.54 -12.78
N LEU A 43 -11.56 -0.45 -14.07
CA LEU A 43 -12.52 -0.37 -15.18
C LEU A 43 -13.49 -1.54 -15.20
N GLY A 44 -13.00 -2.76 -15.01
CA GLY A 44 -13.82 -3.98 -15.01
C GLY A 44 -14.91 -3.98 -13.94
N CYS A 45 -14.74 -3.23 -12.86
CA CYS A 45 -15.75 -3.11 -11.79
C CYS A 45 -16.95 -2.24 -12.21
N TYR A 46 -16.80 -1.36 -13.20
CA TYR A 46 -17.81 -0.37 -13.57
C TYR A 46 -18.43 -0.57 -14.95
N THR A 47 -17.77 -1.30 -15.87
CA THR A 47 -18.30 -1.59 -17.21
C THR A 47 -19.65 -2.34 -17.21
N PRO A 48 -20.01 -3.16 -16.21
CA PRO A 48 -21.35 -3.73 -16.12
C PRO A 48 -22.48 -2.71 -15.90
N TYR A 49 -22.12 -1.49 -15.43
CA TYR A 49 -23.11 -0.47 -15.05
C TYR A 49 -23.10 0.76 -15.96
N LYS A 50 -22.03 0.97 -16.71
CA LYS A 50 -21.86 2.13 -17.58
C LYS A 50 -21.01 1.74 -18.81
N SER A 51 -21.40 2.22 -19.99
CA SER A 51 -20.61 2.00 -21.20
C SER A 51 -19.21 2.60 -21.09
N ARG A 52 -18.22 1.99 -21.75
CA ARG A 52 -16.80 2.37 -21.66
C ARG A 52 -16.55 3.83 -22.02
N GLU A 53 -17.26 4.36 -23.00
CA GLU A 53 -17.12 5.74 -23.49
C GLU A 53 -17.55 6.77 -22.43
N ARG A 54 -18.43 6.37 -21.52
CA ARG A 54 -18.95 7.18 -20.41
C ARG A 54 -18.19 6.95 -19.09
N ILE A 55 -17.15 6.12 -19.11
CA ILE A 55 -16.22 5.97 -17.97
C ILE A 55 -14.94 6.75 -18.32
N LYS A 56 -14.64 7.77 -17.52
CA LYS A 56 -13.45 8.58 -17.64
C LYS A 56 -12.44 8.20 -16.58
N ILE A 57 -11.21 7.95 -17.01
CA ILE A 57 -10.10 7.70 -16.09
C ILE A 57 -9.50 9.05 -15.74
N ILE A 58 -9.63 9.42 -14.48
CA ILE A 58 -9.08 10.65 -13.92
C ILE A 58 -8.20 10.23 -12.73
N PRO A 59 -6.88 10.16 -12.92
CA PRO A 59 -5.97 9.81 -11.83
C PRO A 59 -6.11 10.76 -10.65
N GLN A 60 -5.88 10.25 -9.45
CA GLN A 60 -5.85 11.08 -8.25
C GLN A 60 -4.75 12.14 -8.39
N GLY A 61 -5.10 13.39 -8.18
CA GLY A 61 -4.16 14.51 -8.22
C GLY A 61 -3.30 14.57 -6.96
N PHE A 62 -2.02 14.91 -7.13
CA PHE A 62 -1.08 15.10 -6.03
C PHE A 62 -0.25 16.35 -6.28
N ASP A 63 -0.03 17.13 -5.22
CA ASP A 63 0.98 18.17 -5.24
C ASP A 63 2.35 17.57 -4.96
N LEU A 64 3.12 17.39 -6.03
CA LEU A 64 4.47 16.83 -5.93
C LEU A 64 5.48 17.82 -5.34
N ASN A 65 5.13 19.10 -5.23
CA ASN A 65 5.98 20.13 -4.66
C ASN A 65 5.71 20.37 -3.16
N ALA A 66 4.67 19.75 -2.61
CA ALA A 66 4.30 19.91 -1.20
C ALA A 66 5.39 19.46 -0.22
N VAL A 67 6.29 18.58 -0.66
CA VAL A 67 7.36 18.04 0.18
C VAL A 67 8.72 18.22 -0.52
N LYS A 68 9.67 18.79 0.19
CA LYS A 68 11.05 18.89 -0.29
C LYS A 68 11.74 17.52 -0.16
N ARG A 69 12.31 17.04 -1.25
CA ARG A 69 13.14 15.83 -1.21
C ARG A 69 14.37 16.05 -0.34
N ARG A 70 14.60 15.12 0.55
CA ARG A 70 15.85 15.07 1.32
C ARG A 70 16.96 14.47 0.46
N PRO A 71 18.17 15.06 0.43
CA PRO A 71 19.34 14.39 -0.14
C PRO A 71 19.53 13.00 0.49
N TYR A 72 20.03 12.07 -0.30
CA TYR A 72 20.32 10.74 0.23
C TYR A 72 21.63 10.75 1.00
N GLU A 73 21.57 10.25 2.21
CA GLU A 73 22.71 9.95 3.05
C GLU A 73 22.55 8.50 3.53
N PRO A 74 23.49 7.60 3.20
CA PRO A 74 23.43 6.20 3.63
C PRO A 74 23.34 6.11 5.16
N ASN A 75 22.48 5.23 5.64
CA ASN A 75 22.43 4.94 7.07
C ASN A 75 23.60 4.03 7.49
N PRO A 76 24.07 4.11 8.75
CA PRO A 76 25.14 3.22 9.24
C PRO A 76 24.78 1.73 9.17
N GLN A 77 23.49 1.42 9.21
CA GLN A 77 22.93 0.08 8.98
C GLN A 77 21.77 0.19 8.01
N PRO A 78 21.53 -0.81 7.14
CA PRO A 78 20.40 -0.79 6.21
C PRO A 78 19.09 -0.48 6.91
N THR A 79 18.39 0.56 6.47
CA THR A 79 17.17 1.02 7.07
C THR A 79 16.01 0.91 6.08
N PHE A 80 15.04 0.08 6.41
CA PHE A 80 13.79 -0.08 5.68
C PHE A 80 12.69 0.74 6.34
N ALA A 81 11.73 1.21 5.57
CA ALA A 81 10.54 1.84 6.11
C ALA A 81 9.27 1.40 5.38
N TYR A 82 8.22 1.23 6.14
CA TYR A 82 6.87 0.95 5.65
C TYR A 82 5.89 1.94 6.24
N ALA A 83 5.00 2.46 5.42
CA ALA A 83 3.86 3.25 5.87
C ALA A 83 2.55 2.68 5.33
N GLY A 84 1.56 2.55 6.17
CA GLY A 84 0.24 2.09 5.75
C GLY A 84 -0.42 1.17 6.76
N ARG A 85 -1.41 0.41 6.29
CA ARG A 85 -2.15 -0.55 7.08
C ARG A 85 -1.94 -1.95 6.51
N PHE A 86 -1.85 -2.92 7.37
CA PHE A 86 -1.90 -4.34 7.00
C PHE A 86 -3.35 -4.81 6.89
N TYR A 87 -3.57 -5.78 6.03
CA TYR A 87 -4.87 -6.43 5.84
C TYR A 87 -4.63 -7.91 5.57
N GLU A 88 -5.26 -8.77 6.33
CA GLU A 88 -5.24 -10.20 6.06
C GLU A 88 -5.67 -10.49 4.62
N ARG A 89 -5.01 -11.44 3.97
CA ARG A 89 -5.27 -11.91 2.61
C ARG A 89 -5.07 -10.89 1.48
N ILE A 90 -5.01 -9.57 1.77
CA ILE A 90 -4.87 -8.52 0.75
C ILE A 90 -3.46 -7.93 0.78
N ARG A 91 -2.96 -7.64 1.97
CA ARG A 91 -1.65 -7.04 2.22
C ARG A 91 -1.09 -7.60 3.52
N ASP A 92 -0.82 -8.90 3.48
CA ASP A 92 -0.34 -9.65 4.64
C ASP A 92 1.19 -9.64 4.64
N PRO A 93 1.84 -9.11 5.67
CA PRO A 93 3.29 -9.02 5.73
C PRO A 93 3.96 -10.25 6.35
N ARG A 94 3.21 -11.29 6.79
CA ARG A 94 3.77 -12.41 7.56
C ARG A 94 4.96 -13.06 6.88
N PHE A 95 4.85 -13.35 5.58
CA PHE A 95 5.93 -13.93 4.79
C PHE A 95 7.24 -13.12 4.85
N PHE A 96 7.14 -11.80 4.92
CA PHE A 96 8.31 -10.92 5.00
C PHE A 96 8.89 -10.91 6.41
N PHE A 97 8.07 -10.93 7.45
CA PHE A 97 8.55 -11.05 8.82
C PHE A 97 9.21 -12.40 9.07
N ASP A 98 8.63 -13.49 8.56
CA ASP A 98 9.26 -14.83 8.61
C ASP A 98 10.63 -14.83 7.92
N PHE A 99 10.75 -14.13 6.78
CA PHE A 99 12.02 -13.95 6.10
C PHE A 99 13.01 -13.13 6.94
N LEU A 100 12.59 -12.03 7.56
CA LEU A 100 13.47 -11.21 8.42
C LEU A 100 14.07 -12.02 9.57
N GLU A 101 13.36 -13.02 10.09
CA GLU A 101 13.87 -13.94 11.13
C GLU A 101 15.02 -14.82 10.62
N THR A 102 15.15 -15.00 9.31
CA THR A 102 16.24 -15.78 8.70
C THR A 102 17.48 -14.97 8.37
N LEU A 103 17.43 -13.63 8.51
CA LEU A 103 18.56 -12.75 8.22
C LEU A 103 19.54 -12.70 9.39
N ASP A 104 20.79 -13.07 9.11
CA ASP A 104 21.90 -12.88 10.04
C ASP A 104 22.63 -11.55 9.75
N ALA A 105 21.89 -10.45 9.79
CA ALA A 105 22.37 -9.12 9.50
C ALA A 105 21.73 -8.08 10.40
N ASP A 106 22.49 -7.03 10.71
CA ASP A 106 21.93 -5.87 11.37
C ASP A 106 21.16 -5.03 10.36
N PHE A 107 19.91 -4.75 10.69
CA PHE A 107 19.05 -3.86 9.94
C PHE A 107 18.10 -3.10 10.88
N ARG A 108 17.48 -2.05 10.35
CA ARG A 108 16.39 -1.35 11.01
C ARG A 108 15.16 -1.33 10.10
N PHE A 109 14.01 -1.65 10.65
CA PHE A 109 12.73 -1.61 9.95
C PHE A 109 11.73 -0.72 10.71
N ASP A 110 11.49 0.47 10.20
CA ASP A 110 10.57 1.45 10.77
C ASP A 110 9.15 1.24 10.19
N LEU A 111 8.19 1.02 11.07
CA LEU A 111 6.79 0.75 10.74
C LEU A 111 5.91 1.92 11.15
N TYR A 112 5.38 2.68 10.20
CA TYR A 112 4.42 3.75 10.41
C TYR A 112 3.00 3.23 10.13
N ILE A 113 2.29 2.80 11.17
CA ILE A 113 0.98 2.14 11.05
C ILE A 113 -0.06 2.93 11.86
N ASN A 114 -1.03 3.55 11.18
CA ASN A 114 -2.04 4.39 11.84
C ASN A 114 -3.09 3.59 12.60
N CYS A 115 -3.42 2.38 12.14
CA CYS A 115 -4.40 1.50 12.76
C CYS A 115 -3.85 0.08 12.69
N LEU A 116 -3.37 -0.40 13.82
CA LEU A 116 -2.77 -1.70 13.96
C LEU A 116 -3.79 -2.68 14.53
N ASP A 117 -4.10 -3.70 13.74
CA ASP A 117 -4.94 -4.81 14.18
C ASP A 117 -4.22 -5.63 15.25
N PRO A 118 -4.91 -6.12 16.30
CA PRO A 118 -4.30 -6.90 17.36
C PRO A 118 -3.50 -8.12 16.88
N CYS A 119 -3.94 -8.80 15.82
CA CYS A 119 -3.20 -9.96 15.28
C CYS A 119 -1.85 -9.54 14.68
N PHE A 120 -1.78 -8.41 13.98
CA PHE A 120 -0.53 -7.88 13.45
C PHE A 120 0.36 -7.25 14.55
N ALA A 121 -0.25 -6.68 15.59
CA ALA A 121 0.50 -6.19 16.75
C ALA A 121 1.27 -7.32 17.43
N GLU A 122 0.62 -8.44 17.66
CA GLU A 122 1.24 -9.63 18.27
C GLU A 122 2.33 -10.22 17.36
N MET A 123 2.09 -10.32 16.06
CA MET A 123 3.08 -10.76 15.08
C MET A 123 4.34 -9.86 15.12
N ILE A 124 4.17 -8.53 15.11
CA ILE A 124 5.29 -7.59 15.17
C ILE A 124 6.07 -7.78 16.49
N ARG A 125 5.38 -7.92 17.62
CA ARG A 125 5.99 -8.13 18.92
C ARG A 125 6.82 -9.42 18.96
N GLN A 126 6.32 -10.49 18.37
CA GLN A 126 7.04 -11.76 18.27
C GLN A 126 8.28 -11.63 17.36
N ALA A 127 8.14 -11.00 16.20
CA ALA A 127 9.25 -10.77 15.30
C ALA A 127 10.34 -9.91 15.95
N GLN A 128 9.98 -8.86 16.70
CA GLN A 128 10.96 -8.03 17.45
C GLN A 128 11.84 -8.83 18.43
N GLN A 129 11.36 -9.98 18.91
CA GLN A 129 12.12 -10.85 19.82
C GLN A 129 13.02 -11.87 19.08
N ARG A 130 12.72 -12.15 17.82
CA ARG A 130 13.39 -13.23 17.06
C ARG A 130 14.40 -12.70 16.04
N VAL A 131 14.16 -11.52 15.49
CA VAL A 131 15.08 -10.94 14.50
C VAL A 131 16.35 -10.40 15.18
N ARG A 132 17.47 -10.57 14.53
CA ARG A 132 18.72 -9.93 14.92
C ARG A 132 18.69 -8.41 14.69
N GLY A 133 17.97 -7.97 13.66
CA GLY A 133 17.75 -6.56 13.37
C GLY A 133 16.74 -5.89 14.30
N ARG A 134 16.49 -4.63 14.06
CA ARG A 134 15.60 -3.81 14.89
C ARG A 134 14.33 -3.43 14.16
N ILE A 135 13.20 -3.97 14.58
CA ILE A 135 11.87 -3.55 14.12
C ILE A 135 11.32 -2.50 15.09
N VAL A 136 10.94 -1.34 14.58
CA VAL A 136 10.48 -0.21 15.39
C VAL A 136 9.10 0.22 14.93
N LEU A 137 8.10 0.05 15.79
CA LEU A 137 6.78 0.63 15.58
C LEU A 137 6.83 2.13 15.89
N ARG A 138 6.44 2.94 14.91
CA ARG A 138 6.46 4.39 14.99
C ARG A 138 5.07 4.95 15.21
N GLU A 139 5.01 6.12 15.78
CA GLU A 139 3.77 6.89 15.90
C GLU A 139 3.24 7.32 14.54
N ALA A 140 1.91 7.47 14.45
CA ALA A 140 1.26 8.05 13.29
C ALA A 140 1.69 9.52 13.12
N LEU A 141 2.03 9.90 11.90
CA LEU A 141 2.48 11.24 11.56
C LEU A 141 1.55 11.86 10.50
N PRO A 142 1.39 13.18 10.49
CA PRO A 142 0.82 13.89 9.35
C PRO A 142 1.58 13.56 8.06
N ARG A 143 0.87 13.54 6.91
CA ARG A 143 1.39 13.07 5.62
C ARG A 143 2.75 13.67 5.24
N GLU A 144 2.89 14.98 5.36
CA GLU A 144 4.12 15.68 5.00
C GLU A 144 5.32 15.24 5.87
N ARG A 145 5.10 15.16 7.17
CA ARG A 145 6.10 14.66 8.12
C ARG A 145 6.44 13.19 7.91
N LEU A 146 5.44 12.39 7.52
CA LEU A 146 5.67 10.99 7.18
C LEU A 146 6.58 10.86 5.97
N ILE A 147 6.33 11.62 4.90
CA ILE A 147 7.16 11.60 3.69
C ILE A 147 8.60 12.03 4.01
N GLU A 148 8.79 13.07 4.82
CA GLU A 148 10.12 13.47 5.30
C GLU A 148 10.85 12.32 6.03
N ARG A 149 10.14 11.61 6.91
CA ARG A 149 10.70 10.46 7.65
C ARG A 149 11.02 9.28 6.77
N LEU A 150 10.12 8.96 5.82
CA LEU A 150 10.34 7.92 4.83
C LEU A 150 11.57 8.24 3.95
N GLY A 151 11.79 9.52 3.63
CA GLY A 151 12.97 9.97 2.88
C GLY A 151 14.30 9.79 3.62
N ALA A 152 14.29 9.46 4.91
CA ALA A 152 15.49 9.14 5.69
C ALA A 152 15.86 7.65 5.66
N ALA A 153 15.00 6.78 5.15
CA ALA A 153 15.31 5.36 4.98
C ALA A 153 16.14 5.11 3.72
N ASP A 154 16.82 3.97 3.66
CA ASP A 154 17.52 3.53 2.46
C ASP A 154 16.57 2.91 1.44
N PHE A 155 15.58 2.15 1.93
CA PHE A 155 14.59 1.46 1.11
C PHE A 155 13.19 1.62 1.67
N LEU A 156 12.20 1.72 0.79
CA LEU A 156 10.79 1.73 1.16
C LEU A 156 10.14 0.40 0.77
N ILE A 157 9.47 -0.22 1.73
CA ILE A 157 8.78 -1.49 1.50
C ILE A 157 7.34 -1.20 1.09
N ASN A 158 6.93 -1.74 -0.04
CA ASN A 158 5.54 -1.78 -0.44
C ASN A 158 5.03 -3.22 -0.45
N PHE A 159 4.22 -3.58 0.53
CA PHE A 159 3.43 -4.81 0.43
C PHE A 159 2.30 -4.57 -0.57
N ASP A 160 2.41 -5.22 -1.71
CA ASP A 160 1.44 -5.08 -2.80
C ASP A 160 0.14 -5.80 -2.47
N ASN A 161 -0.96 -5.30 -3.03
CA ASN A 161 -2.23 -5.99 -2.89
C ASN A 161 -2.19 -7.31 -3.68
N THR A 162 -2.65 -8.38 -3.09
CA THR A 162 -2.85 -9.67 -3.81
C THR A 162 -3.96 -9.56 -4.85
N THR A 163 -4.82 -8.54 -4.75
CA THR A 163 -5.90 -8.24 -5.71
C THR A 163 -5.48 -7.10 -6.64
N SER A 164 -5.70 -7.29 -7.95
CA SER A 164 -5.18 -6.39 -9.00
C SER A 164 -5.97 -5.08 -9.21
N ASN A 165 -7.08 -4.86 -8.49
CA ASN A 165 -8.07 -3.84 -8.86
C ASN A 165 -7.73 -2.41 -8.40
N ALA A 166 -6.72 -2.22 -7.56
CA ALA A 166 -6.30 -0.91 -7.10
C ALA A 166 -4.78 -0.84 -6.90
N THR A 167 -4.19 0.27 -7.35
CA THR A 167 -2.80 0.58 -7.02
C THR A 167 -2.78 1.33 -5.68
N PRO A 168 -1.93 0.93 -4.72
CA PRO A 168 -1.83 1.62 -3.44
C PRO A 168 -1.43 3.10 -3.63
N SER A 169 -2.26 4.03 -3.15
CA SER A 169 -2.01 5.48 -3.25
C SER A 169 -0.70 5.91 -2.57
N LYS A 170 -0.27 5.19 -1.54
CA LYS A 170 1.01 5.42 -0.84
C LYS A 170 2.25 5.36 -1.74
N LEU A 171 2.18 4.67 -2.89
CA LEU A 171 3.30 4.61 -3.84
C LEU A 171 3.67 5.98 -4.37
N ILE A 172 2.72 6.92 -4.41
CA ILE A 172 3.01 8.30 -4.81
C ILE A 172 3.79 9.01 -3.71
N ASP A 173 3.38 8.83 -2.44
CA ASP A 173 4.12 9.38 -1.31
C ASP A 173 5.55 8.81 -1.25
N TYR A 174 5.71 7.53 -1.55
CA TYR A 174 7.02 6.88 -1.65
C TYR A 174 7.86 7.45 -2.80
N ALA A 175 7.27 7.62 -3.99
CA ALA A 175 7.96 8.21 -5.14
C ALA A 175 8.41 9.64 -4.86
N MET A 176 7.66 10.41 -4.06
CA MET A 176 8.05 11.77 -3.66
C MET A 176 9.34 11.79 -2.84
N THR A 177 9.67 10.73 -2.12
CA THR A 177 10.92 10.63 -1.35
C THR A 177 12.16 10.47 -2.22
N GLY A 178 12.02 9.91 -3.43
CA GLY A 178 13.12 9.54 -4.30
C GLY A 178 13.91 8.32 -3.82
N ARG A 179 13.40 7.54 -2.86
CA ARG A 179 14.03 6.30 -2.36
C ARG A 179 13.63 5.10 -3.22
N PRO A 180 14.49 4.08 -3.33
CA PRO A 180 14.13 2.81 -3.93
C PRO A 180 12.90 2.21 -3.23
N ILE A 181 11.95 1.70 -4.02
CA ILE A 181 10.74 1.07 -3.54
C ILE A 181 10.83 -0.43 -3.85
N LEU A 182 10.87 -1.24 -2.82
CA LEU A 182 10.80 -2.70 -2.93
C LEU A 182 9.32 -3.11 -2.81
N SER A 183 8.75 -3.52 -3.94
CA SER A 183 7.31 -3.84 -4.05
C SER A 183 7.14 -5.34 -4.31
N PHE A 184 6.45 -6.02 -3.40
CA PHE A 184 6.21 -7.45 -3.47
C PHE A 184 4.98 -7.87 -2.65
N ASN A 185 4.50 -9.06 -2.90
CA ASN A 185 3.52 -9.78 -2.07
C ASN A 185 4.04 -11.22 -1.84
N ASP A 186 3.25 -12.04 -1.15
CA ASP A 186 3.59 -13.42 -0.83
C ASP A 186 3.90 -14.31 -2.05
N ARG A 187 3.43 -13.93 -3.25
CA ARG A 187 3.63 -14.67 -4.50
C ARG A 187 4.81 -14.17 -5.32
N THR A 188 5.21 -12.92 -5.12
CA THR A 188 6.25 -12.25 -5.93
C THR A 188 7.53 -11.98 -5.14
N PHE A 189 7.52 -12.29 -3.86
CA PHE A 189 8.69 -12.11 -3.01
C PHE A 189 9.76 -13.17 -3.32
N ASP A 190 10.96 -12.70 -3.64
CA ASP A 190 12.15 -13.52 -3.87
C ASP A 190 13.15 -13.31 -2.71
N PRO A 191 13.21 -14.23 -1.74
CA PRO A 191 14.12 -14.13 -0.61
C PRO A 191 15.59 -14.10 -0.99
N ASP A 192 15.98 -14.86 -2.02
CA ASP A 192 17.39 -14.97 -2.43
C ASP A 192 17.84 -13.72 -3.19
N GLY A 193 16.99 -13.21 -4.08
CA GLY A 193 17.21 -11.91 -4.72
C GLY A 193 17.30 -10.77 -3.70
N PHE A 194 16.49 -10.80 -2.64
CA PHE A 194 16.54 -9.79 -1.58
C PHE A 194 17.84 -9.86 -0.76
N ARG A 195 18.39 -11.07 -0.50
CA ARG A 195 19.69 -11.22 0.20
C ARG A 195 20.88 -10.78 -0.64
N ALA A 196 20.74 -10.85 -1.96
CA ALA A 196 21.83 -10.51 -2.89
C ALA A 196 21.91 -9.00 -3.18
N ALA A 197 20.84 -8.25 -2.87
CA ALA A 197 20.76 -6.81 -3.10
C ALA A 197 21.33 -5.98 -1.94
#